data_bede4a5173a1a4c251ea0abaa08185e0
#
_entry.id   bede4a5173a1a4c251ea0abaa08185e0
#
_cell.length_a   1.000
_cell.length_b   1.000
_cell.length_c   1.000
_cell.angle_alpha   90.00
_cell.angle_beta   90.00
_cell.angle_gamma   90.00
#
_symmetry.space_group_name_H-M   'P 1'
#
loop_
_entity.id
_entity.type
_entity.pdbx_description
1 polymer ?
#
loop_
_entity_poly.entity_id
_entity_poly.type
_entity_poly.pdbx_seq_one_letter_code
_entity_poly.pdbx_strand_id
1 'polypeptide(L)'
;MAGESGADRVKKYHVPMAAGLTYNYAEKQVDDGVLKVLAKLAEEMQLSEKFEALYNGEVINTGEKRMVLHHMTRGQLGEAVVADGVDKRSFYTEQQRKIAELADKVHNGEITNAAGEKFTTVVQIGIGGSDLGPRAMYLALENWAKVNNTFKMEAKFISNVDPDDAAAVLNTIDVEHS
;
A
#
# COMPACT_ATOMS: atom_id res chain seq x y z
N MET A 1 -25.09 -9.59 23.25
CA MET A 1 -25.15 -10.28 21.93
C MET A 1 -25.89 -11.65 22.04
N ALA A 2 -26.80 -11.77 22.95
CA ALA A 2 -27.62 -12.99 23.08
C ALA A 2 -28.81 -12.85 22.12
N GLY A 3 -28.86 -13.66 21.06
CA GLY A 3 -30.07 -13.81 20.24
C GLY A 3 -29.90 -13.92 18.72
N GLU A 4 -28.81 -13.42 18.13
CA GLU A 4 -28.59 -13.60 16.69
C GLU A 4 -27.62 -14.76 16.40
N SER A 5 -28.00 -15.67 15.50
CA SER A 5 -27.07 -16.72 15.07
C SER A 5 -25.88 -16.12 14.30
N GLY A 6 -24.75 -16.82 14.27
CA GLY A 6 -23.58 -16.37 13.51
C GLY A 6 -23.91 -16.16 12.02
N ALA A 7 -24.76 -17.05 11.47
CA ALA A 7 -25.21 -16.94 10.07
C ALA A 7 -26.04 -15.69 9.78
N ASP A 8 -26.90 -15.29 10.72
CA ASP A 8 -27.73 -14.07 10.57
C ASP A 8 -26.86 -12.83 10.67
N ARG A 9 -25.86 -12.83 11.55
CA ARG A 9 -24.89 -11.73 11.66
C ARG A 9 -24.09 -11.56 10.37
N VAL A 10 -23.60 -12.63 9.76
CA VAL A 10 -22.86 -12.59 8.49
C VAL A 10 -23.70 -11.95 7.37
N LYS A 11 -25.00 -12.26 7.32
CA LYS A 11 -25.94 -11.67 6.34
C LYS A 11 -26.26 -10.20 6.63
N LYS A 12 -26.26 -9.79 7.88
CA LYS A 12 -26.70 -8.45 8.30
C LYS A 12 -25.56 -7.43 8.33
N TYR A 13 -24.42 -7.81 8.88
CA TYR A 13 -23.33 -6.87 9.14
C TYR A 13 -22.29 -6.88 8.00
N HIS A 14 -22.67 -6.32 6.88
CA HIS A 14 -21.79 -6.15 5.73
C HIS A 14 -22.08 -4.85 5.00
N VAL A 15 -21.09 -4.36 4.27
CA VAL A 15 -21.18 -3.17 3.40
C VAL A 15 -20.58 -3.52 2.04
N PRO A 16 -21.32 -3.28 0.94
CA PRO A 16 -20.75 -3.42 -0.38
C PRO A 16 -19.67 -2.36 -0.60
N MET A 17 -18.59 -2.78 -1.25
CA MET A 17 -17.44 -1.94 -1.58
C MET A 17 -17.22 -1.88 -3.08
N ALA A 18 -16.28 -1.05 -3.52
CA ALA A 18 -15.88 -0.99 -4.91
C ALA A 18 -15.27 -2.32 -5.41
N ALA A 19 -15.20 -2.49 -6.73
CA ALA A 19 -14.62 -3.64 -7.40
C ALA A 19 -15.23 -5.01 -7.02
N GLY A 20 -16.52 -5.04 -6.65
CA GLY A 20 -17.22 -6.28 -6.27
C GLY A 20 -16.83 -6.83 -4.90
N LEU A 21 -16.07 -6.09 -4.10
CA LEU A 21 -15.73 -6.48 -2.74
C LEU A 21 -16.89 -6.21 -1.78
N THR A 22 -16.91 -6.95 -0.69
CA THR A 22 -17.82 -6.73 0.44
C THR A 22 -17.03 -6.72 1.72
N TYR A 23 -17.17 -5.67 2.51
CA TYR A 23 -16.65 -5.62 3.86
C TYR A 23 -17.65 -6.25 4.83
N ASN A 24 -17.33 -7.43 5.33
CA ASN A 24 -18.14 -8.11 6.33
C ASN A 24 -17.52 -7.91 7.72
N TYR A 25 -18.30 -7.38 8.65
CA TYR A 25 -17.87 -7.09 10.01
C TYR A 25 -18.68 -7.84 11.08
N ALA A 26 -19.29 -8.96 10.72
CA ALA A 26 -20.13 -9.77 11.60
C ALA A 26 -19.41 -10.26 12.87
N GLU A 27 -18.08 -10.46 12.79
CA GLU A 27 -17.26 -10.88 13.95
C GLU A 27 -16.84 -9.74 14.87
N LYS A 28 -17.07 -8.48 14.45
CA LYS A 28 -16.82 -7.34 15.34
C LYS A 28 -17.83 -7.34 16.50
N GLN A 29 -17.40 -6.88 17.66
CA GLN A 29 -18.27 -6.75 18.83
C GLN A 29 -19.20 -5.53 18.71
N VAL A 30 -20.02 -5.52 17.67
CA VAL A 30 -21.00 -4.47 17.39
C VAL A 30 -22.40 -5.07 17.24
N ASP A 31 -23.37 -4.29 17.64
CA ASP A 31 -24.80 -4.50 17.39
C ASP A 31 -25.42 -3.19 16.88
N ASP A 32 -26.72 -3.18 16.64
CA ASP A 32 -27.42 -2.00 16.14
C ASP A 32 -27.37 -0.82 17.12
N GLY A 33 -27.28 -1.09 18.43
CA GLY A 33 -27.11 -0.07 19.45
C GLY A 33 -25.76 0.63 19.35
N VAL A 34 -24.71 -0.17 19.24
CA VAL A 34 -23.33 0.34 19.04
C VAL A 34 -23.24 1.11 17.73
N LEU A 35 -23.80 0.59 16.62
CA LEU A 35 -23.78 1.26 15.34
C LEU A 35 -24.48 2.63 15.38
N LYS A 36 -25.61 2.76 16.08
CA LYS A 36 -26.29 4.06 16.28
C LYS A 36 -25.41 5.06 17.04
N VAL A 37 -24.70 4.62 18.07
CA VAL A 37 -23.78 5.49 18.81
C VAL A 37 -22.61 5.93 17.95
N LEU A 38 -22.04 5.01 17.17
CA LEU A 38 -20.94 5.32 16.25
C LEU A 38 -21.38 6.26 15.13
N ALA A 39 -22.60 6.09 14.59
CA ALA A 39 -23.14 7.00 13.57
C ALA A 39 -23.31 8.42 14.14
N LYS A 40 -23.85 8.55 15.35
CA LYS A 40 -23.97 9.83 16.03
C LYS A 40 -22.60 10.48 16.29
N LEU A 41 -21.62 9.71 16.72
CA LEU A 41 -20.26 10.19 16.91
C LEU A 41 -19.66 10.69 15.57
N ALA A 42 -19.86 9.96 14.48
CA ALA A 42 -19.40 10.36 13.15
C ALA A 42 -20.01 11.70 12.71
N GLU A 43 -21.31 11.90 12.96
CA GLU A 43 -22.00 13.17 12.74
C GLU A 43 -21.42 14.31 13.59
N GLU A 44 -21.34 14.11 14.91
CA GLU A 44 -20.81 15.11 15.85
C GLU A 44 -19.36 15.50 15.53
N MET A 45 -18.56 14.55 15.06
CA MET A 45 -17.17 14.75 14.66
C MET A 45 -17.01 15.26 13.23
N GLN A 46 -18.11 15.43 12.49
CA GLN A 46 -18.08 15.86 11.09
C GLN A 46 -17.13 14.98 10.23
N LEU A 47 -17.27 13.66 10.37
CA LEU A 47 -16.32 12.71 9.78
C LEU A 47 -16.30 12.77 8.26
N SER A 48 -17.46 12.93 7.62
CA SER A 48 -17.58 13.02 6.15
C SER A 48 -16.89 14.28 5.63
N GLU A 49 -17.16 15.43 6.24
CA GLU A 49 -16.58 16.72 5.87
C GLU A 49 -15.05 16.72 6.05
N LYS A 50 -14.56 16.13 7.14
CA LYS A 50 -13.12 15.96 7.38
C LYS A 50 -12.46 15.01 6.38
N PHE A 51 -13.18 13.97 5.96
CA PHE A 51 -12.70 13.09 4.91
C PHE A 51 -12.62 13.82 3.55
N GLU A 52 -13.62 14.62 3.21
CA GLU A 52 -13.59 15.45 2.01
C GLU A 52 -12.45 16.47 2.04
N ALA A 53 -12.24 17.13 3.18
CA ALA A 53 -11.11 18.03 3.38
C ALA A 53 -9.75 17.32 3.15
N LEU A 54 -9.57 16.13 3.74
CA LEU A 54 -8.41 15.28 3.48
C LEU A 54 -8.26 14.96 1.99
N TYR A 55 -9.35 14.53 1.37
CA TYR A 55 -9.36 14.11 -0.02
C TYR A 55 -9.02 15.25 -0.98
N ASN A 56 -9.46 16.46 -0.65
CA ASN A 56 -9.20 17.68 -1.42
C ASN A 56 -7.86 18.36 -1.07
N GLY A 57 -7.07 17.75 -0.19
CA GLY A 57 -5.72 18.21 0.12
C GLY A 57 -5.64 19.39 1.08
N GLU A 58 -6.62 19.54 1.96
CA GLU A 58 -6.50 20.50 3.06
C GLU A 58 -5.43 20.04 4.07
N VAL A 59 -4.84 20.99 4.79
CA VAL A 59 -3.87 20.69 5.85
C VAL A 59 -4.61 20.22 7.09
N ILE A 60 -4.86 18.90 7.15
CA ILE A 60 -5.58 18.28 8.27
C ILE A 60 -4.65 17.73 9.36
N ASN A 61 -3.40 17.43 9.05
CA ASN A 61 -2.39 17.11 10.06
C ASN A 61 -1.83 18.42 10.64
N THR A 62 -2.52 18.94 11.65
CA THR A 62 -2.17 20.21 12.27
C THR A 62 -0.88 20.17 13.07
N GLY A 63 -0.49 19.01 13.58
CA GLY A 63 0.76 18.82 14.32
C GLY A 63 2.00 19.01 13.46
N GLU A 64 2.01 18.46 12.27
CA GLU A 64 3.10 18.60 11.30
C GLU A 64 2.84 19.67 10.23
N LYS A 65 1.67 20.29 10.24
CA LYS A 65 1.20 21.28 9.25
C LYS A 65 1.28 20.74 7.82
N ARG A 66 0.79 19.51 7.62
CA ARG A 66 0.86 18.80 6.34
C ARG A 66 -0.51 18.36 5.82
N MET A 67 -0.61 18.30 4.52
CA MET A 67 -1.64 17.54 3.80
C MET A 67 -1.41 16.04 4.01
N VAL A 68 -2.46 15.23 3.86
CA VAL A 68 -2.39 13.77 3.86
C VAL A 68 -2.84 13.28 2.49
N LEU A 69 -1.89 12.96 1.62
CA LEU A 69 -2.12 12.74 0.19
C LEU A 69 -1.92 11.30 -0.29
N HIS A 70 -1.90 10.31 0.62
CA HIS A 70 -1.63 8.91 0.28
C HIS A 70 -2.63 8.33 -0.74
N HIS A 71 -3.86 8.83 -0.79
CA HIS A 71 -4.87 8.41 -1.76
C HIS A 71 -4.50 8.75 -3.21
N MET A 72 -3.68 9.77 -3.44
CA MET A 72 -3.25 10.18 -4.79
C MET A 72 -2.34 9.17 -5.49
N THR A 73 -1.79 8.21 -4.75
CA THR A 73 -1.04 7.09 -5.33
C THR A 73 -1.92 5.97 -5.87
N ARG A 74 -3.25 6.07 -5.71
CA ARG A 74 -4.23 5.03 -6.07
C ARG A 74 -5.21 5.46 -7.17
N GLY A 75 -4.79 6.35 -8.02
CA GLY A 75 -5.58 6.83 -9.15
C GLY A 75 -5.83 8.35 -9.10
N GLN A 76 -6.32 8.86 -10.21
CA GLN A 76 -6.58 10.29 -10.41
C GLN A 76 -8.06 10.60 -10.18
N LEU A 77 -8.50 10.51 -8.94
CA LEU A 77 -9.86 10.85 -8.55
C LEU A 77 -9.87 12.23 -7.91
N GLY A 78 -10.84 13.06 -8.33
CA GLY A 78 -11.06 14.41 -7.79
C GLY A 78 -10.28 15.51 -8.51
N GLU A 79 -10.41 16.72 -7.98
CA GLU A 79 -9.82 17.93 -8.54
C GLU A 79 -8.32 18.05 -8.28
N ALA A 80 -7.67 18.99 -8.95
CA ALA A 80 -6.26 19.31 -8.71
C ALA A 80 -6.05 19.80 -7.27
N VAL A 81 -4.94 19.32 -6.67
CA VAL A 81 -4.49 19.78 -5.36
C VAL A 81 -3.16 20.48 -5.53
N VAL A 82 -3.18 21.82 -5.47
CA VAL A 82 -2.00 22.64 -5.70
C VAL A 82 -1.36 23.03 -4.38
N ALA A 83 -0.08 22.68 -4.20
CA ALA A 83 0.73 23.13 -3.08
C ALA A 83 2.12 23.55 -3.59
N ASP A 84 2.60 24.69 -3.12
CA ASP A 84 3.88 25.28 -3.53
C ASP A 84 4.01 25.45 -5.06
N GLY A 85 2.89 25.78 -5.72
CA GLY A 85 2.83 25.94 -7.18
C GLY A 85 2.86 24.63 -7.98
N VAL A 86 2.79 23.48 -7.31
CA VAL A 86 2.81 22.15 -7.95
C VAL A 86 1.46 21.46 -7.76
N ASP A 87 0.85 21.00 -8.86
CA ASP A 87 -0.29 20.08 -8.78
C ASP A 87 0.20 18.71 -8.29
N LYS A 88 -0.20 18.36 -7.08
CA LYS A 88 0.23 17.11 -6.43
C LYS A 88 -0.33 15.87 -7.12
N ARG A 89 -1.50 15.93 -7.74
CA ARG A 89 -2.05 14.77 -8.48
C ARG A 89 -1.19 14.44 -9.70
N SER A 90 -0.90 15.44 -10.51
CA SER A 90 0.00 15.28 -11.66
C SER A 90 1.40 14.86 -11.23
N PHE A 91 1.91 15.40 -10.13
CA PHE A 91 3.20 14.97 -9.56
C PHE A 91 3.22 13.49 -9.21
N TYR A 92 2.22 12.96 -8.48
CA TYR A 92 2.18 11.54 -8.10
C TYR A 92 2.08 10.62 -9.32
N THR A 93 1.29 10.98 -10.32
CA THR A 93 1.19 10.23 -11.57
C THR A 93 2.54 10.16 -12.30
N GLU A 94 3.23 11.28 -12.38
CA GLU A 94 4.54 11.33 -12.98
C GLU A 94 5.58 10.51 -12.23
N GLN A 95 5.53 10.48 -10.89
CA GLN A 95 6.39 9.59 -10.10
C GLN A 95 6.10 8.12 -10.38
N GLN A 96 4.82 7.73 -10.46
CA GLN A 96 4.46 6.35 -10.81
C GLN A 96 4.97 5.96 -12.21
N ARG A 97 4.86 6.86 -13.19
CA ARG A 97 5.40 6.63 -14.53
C ARG A 97 6.92 6.42 -14.51
N LYS A 98 7.65 7.27 -13.78
CA LYS A 98 9.12 7.14 -13.63
C LYS A 98 9.52 5.84 -12.95
N ILE A 99 8.77 5.39 -11.93
CA ILE A 99 9.02 4.12 -11.25
C ILE A 99 8.84 2.96 -12.22
N ALA A 100 7.75 2.96 -13.01
CA ALA A 100 7.51 1.92 -14.00
C ALA A 100 8.62 1.88 -15.07
N GLU A 101 9.02 3.03 -15.61
CA GLU A 101 10.10 3.13 -16.58
C GLU A 101 11.45 2.64 -16.04
N LEU A 102 11.76 2.98 -14.77
CA LEU A 102 12.98 2.48 -14.14
C LEU A 102 12.95 0.95 -14.00
N ALA A 103 11.82 0.40 -13.55
CA ALA A 103 11.64 -1.04 -13.41
C ALA A 103 11.80 -1.75 -14.78
N ASP A 104 11.18 -1.21 -15.83
CA ASP A 104 11.31 -1.76 -17.19
C ASP A 104 12.75 -1.73 -17.68
N LYS A 105 13.48 -0.64 -17.47
CA LYS A 105 14.90 -0.53 -17.86
C LYS A 105 15.78 -1.55 -17.16
N VAL A 106 15.57 -1.77 -15.86
CA VAL A 106 16.28 -2.81 -15.09
C VAL A 106 15.91 -4.20 -15.64
N HIS A 107 14.63 -4.49 -15.79
CA HIS A 107 14.16 -5.80 -16.26
C HIS A 107 14.62 -6.13 -17.70
N ASN A 108 14.73 -5.14 -18.56
CA ASN A 108 15.19 -5.31 -19.94
C ASN A 108 16.73 -5.33 -20.06
N GLY A 109 17.44 -4.95 -18.99
CA GLY A 109 18.90 -4.87 -18.97
C GLY A 109 19.46 -3.64 -19.69
N GLU A 110 18.69 -2.57 -19.73
CA GLU A 110 19.17 -1.24 -20.13
C GLU A 110 19.98 -0.59 -19.00
N ILE A 111 19.65 -0.93 -17.76
CA ILE A 111 20.43 -0.61 -16.56
C ILE A 111 21.13 -1.89 -16.11
N THR A 112 22.45 -1.84 -16.04
CA THR A 112 23.32 -2.97 -15.76
C THR A 112 24.30 -2.63 -14.64
N ASN A 113 24.99 -3.66 -14.13
CA ASN A 113 26.11 -3.48 -13.22
C ASN A 113 27.35 -2.90 -13.97
N ALA A 114 28.45 -2.71 -13.25
CA ALA A 114 29.68 -2.16 -13.82
C ALA A 114 30.33 -3.02 -14.92
N ALA A 115 30.04 -4.33 -14.94
CA ALA A 115 30.50 -5.27 -15.97
C ALA A 115 29.58 -5.31 -17.21
N GLY A 116 28.46 -4.57 -17.22
CA GLY A 116 27.47 -4.59 -18.30
C GLY A 116 26.48 -5.77 -18.19
N GLU A 117 26.37 -6.38 -17.05
CA GLU A 117 25.52 -7.54 -16.81
C GLU A 117 24.22 -7.15 -16.10
N LYS A 118 23.17 -7.93 -16.33
CA LYS A 118 21.83 -7.65 -15.77
C LYS A 118 21.77 -7.91 -14.29
N PHE A 119 21.00 -7.09 -13.59
CA PHE A 119 20.58 -7.40 -12.24
C PHE A 119 19.55 -8.54 -12.22
N THR A 120 19.72 -9.47 -11.31
CA THR A 120 18.84 -10.66 -11.14
C THR A 120 18.16 -10.68 -9.77
N THR A 121 18.68 -9.92 -8.83
CA THR A 121 18.20 -9.86 -7.45
C THR A 121 17.92 -8.41 -7.06
N VAL A 122 16.90 -8.21 -6.24
CA VAL A 122 16.64 -6.95 -5.56
C VAL A 122 16.65 -7.19 -4.05
N VAL A 123 17.40 -6.38 -3.31
CA VAL A 123 17.45 -6.44 -1.85
C VAL A 123 16.64 -5.29 -1.28
N GLN A 124 15.50 -5.63 -0.69
CA GLN A 124 14.63 -4.66 -0.01
C GLN A 124 15.09 -4.52 1.44
N ILE A 125 15.57 -3.34 1.79
CA ILE A 125 15.97 -3.01 3.16
C ILE A 125 14.90 -2.11 3.78
N GLY A 126 14.26 -2.57 4.85
CA GLY A 126 13.23 -1.77 5.51
C GLY A 126 12.61 -2.49 6.70
N ILE A 127 12.09 -1.72 7.65
CA ILE A 127 11.47 -2.22 8.87
C ILE A 127 9.99 -1.85 8.87
N GLY A 128 9.13 -2.73 9.38
CA GLY A 128 7.70 -2.49 9.51
C GLY A 128 7.03 -2.22 8.17
N GLY A 129 6.44 -1.03 8.00
CA GLY A 129 5.75 -0.66 6.75
C GLY A 129 6.62 -0.61 5.51
N SER A 130 7.92 -0.43 5.67
CA SER A 130 8.89 -0.48 4.56
C SER A 130 9.29 -1.90 4.16
N ASP A 131 8.97 -2.91 4.96
CA ASP A 131 9.18 -4.33 4.66
C ASP A 131 7.88 -5.05 4.33
N LEU A 132 6.90 -4.99 5.22
CA LEU A 132 5.71 -5.85 5.16
C LEU A 132 4.89 -5.67 3.89
N GLY A 133 4.71 -4.46 3.39
CA GLY A 133 3.97 -4.18 2.17
C GLY A 133 4.66 -4.78 0.93
N PRO A 134 5.89 -4.39 0.61
CA PRO A 134 6.64 -4.93 -0.52
C PRO A 134 6.81 -6.46 -0.45
N ARG A 135 7.15 -7.00 0.71
CA ARG A 135 7.28 -8.44 0.93
C ARG A 135 5.97 -9.19 0.69
N ALA A 136 4.86 -8.70 1.23
CA ALA A 136 3.55 -9.32 1.04
C ALA A 136 3.15 -9.38 -0.43
N MET A 137 3.37 -8.30 -1.18
CA MET A 137 3.07 -8.24 -2.61
C MET A 137 3.97 -9.19 -3.41
N TYR A 138 5.26 -9.23 -3.12
CA TYR A 138 6.18 -10.13 -3.78
C TYR A 138 5.79 -11.60 -3.55
N LEU A 139 5.63 -12.02 -2.29
CA LEU A 139 5.28 -13.40 -1.93
C LEU A 139 3.91 -13.82 -2.50
N ALA A 140 2.95 -12.92 -2.56
CA ALA A 140 1.64 -13.20 -3.15
C ALA A 140 1.71 -13.47 -4.66
N LEU A 141 2.62 -12.82 -5.37
CA LEU A 141 2.70 -12.85 -6.84
C LEU A 141 3.84 -13.72 -7.38
N GLU A 142 4.84 -14.06 -6.57
CA GLU A 142 6.05 -14.77 -7.01
C GLU A 142 5.72 -16.09 -7.73
N ASN A 143 4.93 -16.95 -7.09
CA ASN A 143 4.58 -18.24 -7.67
C ASN A 143 3.72 -18.07 -8.93
N TRP A 144 2.80 -17.14 -8.94
CA TRP A 144 2.00 -16.81 -10.11
C TRP A 144 2.88 -16.35 -11.27
N ALA A 145 3.85 -15.48 -11.02
CA ALA A 145 4.77 -14.98 -12.02
C ALA A 145 5.67 -16.09 -12.59
N LYS A 146 6.15 -17.00 -11.73
CA LYS A 146 6.94 -18.16 -12.16
C LYS A 146 6.14 -19.11 -13.06
N VAL A 147 4.91 -19.44 -12.68
CA VAL A 147 4.02 -20.33 -13.46
C VAL A 147 3.65 -19.73 -14.81
N ASN A 148 3.49 -18.40 -14.87
CA ASN A 148 3.13 -17.69 -16.11
C ASN A 148 4.34 -17.21 -16.93
N ASN A 149 5.57 -17.56 -16.56
CA ASN A 149 6.81 -17.13 -17.22
C ASN A 149 6.98 -15.61 -17.30
N THR A 150 6.48 -14.89 -16.29
CA THR A 150 6.61 -13.43 -16.17
C THR A 150 7.55 -13.00 -15.05
N PHE A 151 8.14 -13.96 -14.36
CA PHE A 151 9.10 -13.72 -13.28
C PHE A 151 10.34 -13.01 -13.80
N LYS A 152 10.75 -11.91 -13.14
CA LYS A 152 11.86 -11.07 -13.59
C LYS A 152 13.07 -11.10 -12.68
N MET A 153 12.84 -10.94 -11.38
CA MET A 153 13.92 -10.80 -10.39
C MET A 153 13.57 -11.51 -9.10
N GLU A 154 14.56 -12.05 -8.44
CA GLU A 154 14.43 -12.55 -7.07
C GLU A 154 14.44 -11.36 -6.09
N ALA A 155 13.58 -11.40 -5.06
CA ALA A 155 13.65 -10.43 -3.97
C ALA A 155 14.14 -11.07 -2.68
N LYS A 156 15.04 -10.36 -2.01
CA LYS A 156 15.52 -10.67 -0.65
C LYS A 156 15.15 -9.51 0.27
N PHE A 157 14.95 -9.81 1.53
CA PHE A 157 14.44 -8.83 2.49
C PHE A 157 15.30 -8.79 3.73
N ILE A 158 15.84 -7.61 4.04
CA ILE A 158 16.50 -7.30 5.31
C ILE A 158 15.53 -6.44 6.10
N SER A 159 14.91 -7.02 7.13
CA SER A 159 13.80 -6.42 7.85
C SER A 159 14.13 -5.99 9.27
N ASN A 160 15.38 -6.15 9.68
CA ASN A 160 15.84 -5.84 11.04
C ASN A 160 17.16 -5.06 11.01
N VAL A 161 17.45 -4.36 12.11
CA VAL A 161 18.74 -3.73 12.36
C VAL A 161 19.79 -4.72 12.88
N ASP A 162 19.40 -5.98 13.09
CA ASP A 162 20.28 -7.05 13.52
C ASP A 162 21.30 -7.36 12.41
N PRO A 163 22.61 -7.26 12.68
CA PRO A 163 23.64 -7.57 11.69
C PRO A 163 23.61 -9.03 11.22
N ASP A 164 23.12 -9.97 12.01
CA ASP A 164 22.97 -11.36 11.62
C ASP A 164 21.88 -11.56 10.57
N ASP A 165 20.78 -10.80 10.64
CA ASP A 165 19.73 -10.78 9.60
C ASP A 165 20.29 -10.29 8.27
N ALA A 166 21.03 -9.19 8.29
CA ALA A 166 21.70 -8.66 7.10
C ALA A 166 22.74 -9.64 6.54
N ALA A 167 23.59 -10.21 7.39
CA ALA A 167 24.61 -11.19 7.00
C ALA A 167 23.97 -12.45 6.40
N ALA A 168 22.88 -12.95 6.96
CA ALA A 168 22.15 -14.11 6.45
C ALA A 168 21.65 -13.88 5.01
N VAL A 169 21.18 -12.68 4.68
CA VAL A 169 20.77 -12.33 3.32
C VAL A 169 21.99 -12.17 2.41
N LEU A 170 22.96 -11.33 2.80
CA LEU A 170 24.11 -10.98 1.97
C LEU A 170 24.97 -12.20 1.60
N ASN A 171 25.07 -13.19 2.49
CA ASN A 171 25.80 -14.42 2.22
C ASN A 171 25.11 -15.37 1.23
N THR A 172 23.86 -15.09 0.85
CA THR A 172 23.05 -15.95 -0.05
C THR A 172 22.84 -15.35 -1.43
N ILE A 173 23.32 -14.15 -1.68
CA ILE A 173 23.13 -13.42 -2.95
C ILE A 173 24.46 -13.18 -3.66
N ASP A 174 24.38 -12.96 -4.95
CA ASP A 174 25.44 -12.36 -5.74
C ASP A 174 25.30 -10.84 -5.69
N VAL A 175 26.19 -10.19 -4.96
CA VAL A 175 26.12 -8.74 -4.70
C VAL A 175 26.37 -7.92 -5.98
N GLU A 176 27.15 -8.47 -6.95
CA GLU A 176 27.42 -7.79 -8.21
C GLU A 176 26.17 -7.75 -9.11
N HIS A 177 25.24 -8.69 -8.93
CA HIS A 177 23.98 -8.77 -9.69
C HIS A 177 22.76 -8.37 -8.85
N SER A 178 22.94 -7.63 -7.74
CA SER A 178 21.88 -7.22 -6.82
C SER A 178 21.68 -5.71 -6.79
#